data_7b0b795d4c6d42e8d97392997b3ab70b
#
_entry.id   7b0b795d4c6d42e8d97392997b3ab70b
#
_cell.length_a   1.000
_cell.length_b   1.000
_cell.length_c   1.000
_cell.angle_alpha   90.00
_cell.angle_beta   90.00
_cell.angle_gamma   90.00
#
_symmetry.space_group_name_H-M   'P 1'
#
loop_
_entity.id
_entity.type
_entity.pdbx_description
1 polymer ?
#
loop_
_entity_poly.entity_id
_entity_poly.type
_entity_poly.pdbx_seq_one_letter_code
_entity_poly.pdbx_strand_id
1 'polypeptide(L)'
;MPATRRLAAILAADVAGYSRLMGLDEAGTAQALREHHAVAEPLVTRRGGRIVKTTGDGALIEFGSVVGAVECALALQQLAAERNRGIADERRMEWRIGVYLGDVLVEGDDILGDGVNVAARLEGIAEPGGICISEDAFRQVRGKVDAGFTDIGEQQLKNIVRPLRVYRVRAESPLATPSPPAGEGRVGVLPLPDRPSIAVMPFANMSGDPEQEYFADGMVEEIITALSRICWLFVIARNSTFTYKGQSVDVKQVARELGVRYVLEGSVRKAGGRVRITAQLIYAPTGTHLWADRFDGSLEDVFELQDKVATSVAGVIEPTLQAAETARAAHRPTNDLTAYDLYLRAYALDLTSAPEALRLLDQAIERDPHYGPALALAANFHAQRCIAGWSQDPKADCRKGADLARRALRAGGDDPSTIVNAAGALAFFGDDIGAMMGLVDRALALNPSFARGWNNSGLLSLFAGQPERAIEHAETALRLSPRARVGTTVGIIGTAHLVSRRFGEALPKLLLAIQEAPTFPVPYRWLASCYAHMGRLDEARDVVKRLRALTPVVVPSATQFRNPEHRELLLSGLRLAATETT
;
A
#
# COMPACT_ATOMS: atom_id res chain seq x y z
N MET A 1 -38.11 -25.45 -6.69
CA MET A 1 -37.83 -24.07 -6.26
C MET A 1 -37.33 -23.29 -7.46
N PRO A 2 -37.61 -21.99 -7.61
CA PRO A 2 -37.05 -21.24 -8.74
C PRO A 2 -35.54 -21.25 -8.68
N ALA A 3 -34.88 -21.44 -9.83
CA ALA A 3 -33.44 -21.44 -9.96
C ALA A 3 -32.87 -20.06 -9.57
N THR A 4 -31.92 -20.00 -8.64
CA THR A 4 -31.34 -18.75 -8.13
C THR A 4 -29.93 -18.57 -8.72
N ARG A 5 -29.66 -17.41 -9.34
CA ARG A 5 -28.31 -17.06 -9.78
C ARG A 5 -27.53 -16.44 -8.64
N ARG A 6 -26.25 -16.86 -8.52
CA ARG A 6 -25.29 -16.21 -7.59
C ARG A 6 -23.87 -16.31 -8.10
N LEU A 7 -23.04 -15.39 -7.68
CA LEU A 7 -21.60 -15.43 -7.92
C LEU A 7 -20.97 -16.48 -6.99
N ALA A 8 -20.16 -17.39 -7.55
CA ALA A 8 -19.44 -18.41 -6.79
C ALA A 8 -18.06 -18.68 -7.41
N ALA A 9 -17.13 -19.16 -6.59
CA ALA A 9 -15.90 -19.74 -7.08
C ALA A 9 -16.11 -21.24 -7.29
N ILE A 10 -15.78 -21.70 -8.49
CA ILE A 10 -15.98 -23.06 -8.95
C ILE A 10 -14.60 -23.70 -9.11
N LEU A 11 -14.39 -24.86 -8.50
CA LEU A 11 -13.22 -25.68 -8.67
C LEU A 11 -13.62 -26.98 -9.35
N ALA A 12 -13.05 -27.24 -10.53
CA ALA A 12 -13.13 -28.53 -11.21
C ALA A 12 -11.78 -29.26 -11.04
N ALA A 13 -11.82 -30.51 -10.67
CA ALA A 13 -10.64 -31.35 -10.54
C ALA A 13 -10.87 -32.68 -11.25
N ASP A 14 -9.83 -33.22 -11.88
CA ASP A 14 -9.86 -34.48 -12.63
C ASP A 14 -8.51 -35.20 -12.51
N VAL A 15 -8.51 -36.53 -12.59
CA VAL A 15 -7.28 -37.33 -12.52
C VAL A 15 -6.64 -37.44 -13.90
N ALA A 16 -5.41 -36.97 -14.04
CA ALA A 16 -4.67 -37.03 -15.29
C ALA A 16 -4.41 -38.48 -15.75
N GLY A 17 -4.96 -38.81 -16.92
CA GLY A 17 -4.77 -40.13 -17.51
C GLY A 17 -5.44 -41.28 -16.75
N TYR A 18 -6.57 -41.03 -16.10
CA TYR A 18 -7.31 -42.03 -15.32
C TYR A 18 -7.59 -43.32 -16.09
N SER A 19 -8.04 -43.26 -17.37
CA SER A 19 -8.26 -44.42 -18.20
C SER A 19 -6.98 -45.29 -18.39
N ARG A 20 -5.80 -44.66 -18.44
CA ARG A 20 -4.51 -45.38 -18.51
C ARG A 20 -4.22 -46.09 -17.20
N LEU A 21 -4.45 -45.44 -16.06
CA LEU A 21 -4.26 -46.03 -14.74
C LEU A 21 -5.20 -47.20 -14.51
N MET A 22 -6.46 -47.09 -14.90
CA MET A 22 -7.46 -48.17 -14.88
C MET A 22 -7.03 -49.33 -15.76
N GLY A 23 -6.43 -49.08 -16.92
CA GLY A 23 -5.92 -50.13 -17.82
C GLY A 23 -4.69 -50.88 -17.26
N LEU A 24 -3.93 -50.26 -16.33
CA LEU A 24 -2.78 -50.90 -15.67
C LEU A 24 -3.19 -51.73 -14.45
N ASP A 25 -4.12 -51.22 -13.63
CA ASP A 25 -4.61 -51.83 -12.40
C ASP A 25 -5.97 -51.24 -12.01
N GLU A 26 -7.04 -51.86 -12.46
CA GLU A 26 -8.41 -51.38 -12.27
C GLU A 26 -8.79 -51.31 -10.77
N ALA A 27 -8.55 -52.39 -10.03
CA ALA A 27 -8.94 -52.48 -8.62
C ALA A 27 -8.11 -51.52 -7.73
N GLY A 28 -6.79 -51.49 -7.93
CA GLY A 28 -5.89 -50.61 -7.21
C GLY A 28 -6.14 -49.14 -7.51
N THR A 29 -6.39 -48.79 -8.78
CA THR A 29 -6.72 -47.40 -9.17
C THR A 29 -8.04 -46.93 -8.55
N ALA A 30 -9.09 -47.75 -8.61
CA ALA A 30 -10.38 -47.44 -7.99
C ALA A 30 -10.29 -47.32 -6.46
N GLN A 31 -9.47 -48.11 -5.81
CA GLN A 31 -9.22 -47.98 -4.36
C GLN A 31 -8.45 -46.72 -4.03
N ALA A 32 -7.37 -46.43 -4.75
CA ALA A 32 -6.58 -45.18 -4.57
C ALA A 32 -7.44 -43.93 -4.76
N LEU A 33 -8.33 -43.89 -5.75
CA LEU A 33 -9.24 -42.80 -5.98
C LEU A 33 -10.19 -42.57 -4.78
N ARG A 34 -10.79 -43.68 -4.24
CA ARG A 34 -11.64 -43.58 -3.04
C ARG A 34 -10.87 -43.03 -1.84
N GLU A 35 -9.64 -43.45 -1.64
CA GLU A 35 -8.77 -42.96 -0.58
C GLU A 35 -8.40 -41.48 -0.75
N HIS A 36 -8.14 -41.03 -1.98
CA HIS A 36 -7.93 -39.60 -2.30
C HIS A 36 -9.16 -38.78 -1.97
N HIS A 37 -10.36 -39.21 -2.39
CA HIS A 37 -11.61 -38.53 -2.07
C HIS A 37 -11.89 -38.44 -0.59
N ALA A 38 -11.68 -39.52 0.17
CA ALA A 38 -11.92 -39.55 1.60
C ALA A 38 -11.05 -38.55 2.39
N VAL A 39 -9.82 -38.29 1.91
CA VAL A 39 -8.92 -37.30 2.55
C VAL A 39 -9.17 -35.87 2.01
N ALA A 40 -9.63 -35.75 0.76
CA ALA A 40 -9.96 -34.45 0.14
C ALA A 40 -11.21 -33.82 0.74
N GLU A 41 -12.25 -34.60 1.07
CA GLU A 41 -13.53 -34.10 1.56
C GLU A 41 -13.43 -33.24 2.84
N PRO A 42 -12.73 -33.67 3.92
CA PRO A 42 -12.53 -32.83 5.10
C PRO A 42 -11.71 -31.55 4.81
N LEU A 43 -10.84 -31.61 3.81
CA LEU A 43 -9.98 -30.50 3.42
C LEU A 43 -10.77 -29.43 2.65
N VAL A 44 -11.70 -29.85 1.78
CA VAL A 44 -12.65 -28.99 1.09
C VAL A 44 -13.56 -28.27 2.11
N THR A 45 -14.17 -29.04 3.02
CA THR A 45 -15.09 -28.52 4.04
C THR A 45 -14.42 -27.50 4.95
N ARG A 46 -13.20 -27.76 5.40
CA ARG A 46 -12.42 -26.82 6.25
C ARG A 46 -12.12 -25.49 5.58
N ARG A 47 -12.08 -25.43 4.24
CA ARG A 47 -11.86 -24.22 3.47
C ARG A 47 -13.15 -23.57 2.96
N GLY A 48 -14.28 -23.98 3.51
CA GLY A 48 -15.60 -23.41 3.17
C GLY A 48 -16.12 -23.86 1.79
N GLY A 49 -15.60 -24.98 1.27
CA GLY A 49 -16.07 -25.58 0.03
C GLY A 49 -17.19 -26.60 0.27
N ARG A 50 -18.01 -26.82 -0.76
CA ARG A 50 -19.02 -27.87 -0.84
C ARG A 50 -18.79 -28.69 -2.10
N ILE A 51 -18.62 -30.00 -1.95
CA ILE A 51 -18.59 -30.91 -3.10
C ILE A 51 -20.01 -30.98 -3.68
N VAL A 52 -20.17 -30.52 -4.91
CA VAL A 52 -21.46 -30.51 -5.60
C VAL A 52 -21.75 -31.87 -6.22
N LYS A 53 -20.75 -32.41 -6.92
CA LYS A 53 -20.84 -33.75 -7.51
C LYS A 53 -19.46 -34.32 -7.81
N THR A 54 -19.36 -35.64 -7.85
CA THR A 54 -18.24 -36.40 -8.37
C THR A 54 -18.61 -36.96 -9.75
N THR A 55 -17.69 -36.89 -10.71
CA THR A 55 -17.91 -37.33 -12.09
C THR A 55 -16.88 -38.41 -12.44
N GLY A 56 -17.08 -39.62 -11.90
CA GLY A 56 -16.12 -40.72 -12.10
C GLY A 56 -14.80 -40.44 -11.39
N ASP A 57 -13.79 -40.00 -12.12
CA ASP A 57 -12.46 -39.63 -11.67
C ASP A 57 -12.29 -38.14 -11.32
N GLY A 58 -13.34 -37.33 -11.51
CA GLY A 58 -13.33 -35.90 -11.24
C GLY A 58 -14.27 -35.47 -10.11
N ALA A 59 -14.13 -34.22 -9.67
CA ALA A 59 -15.00 -33.56 -8.71
C ALA A 59 -15.28 -32.10 -9.09
N LEU A 60 -16.53 -31.69 -8.86
CA LEU A 60 -16.97 -30.31 -8.96
C LEU A 60 -17.26 -29.78 -7.57
N ILE A 61 -16.59 -28.69 -7.20
CA ILE A 61 -16.62 -28.15 -5.86
C ILE A 61 -16.95 -26.64 -5.95
N GLU A 62 -17.82 -26.18 -5.08
CA GLU A 62 -18.23 -24.81 -4.98
C GLU A 62 -17.68 -24.17 -3.70
N PHE A 63 -17.24 -22.89 -3.82
CA PHE A 63 -16.76 -22.10 -2.70
C PHE A 63 -17.44 -20.72 -2.68
N GLY A 64 -17.72 -20.21 -1.50
CA GLY A 64 -18.13 -18.81 -1.32
C GLY A 64 -16.99 -17.80 -1.50
N SER A 65 -15.73 -18.28 -1.59
CA SER A 65 -14.53 -17.47 -1.73
C SER A 65 -13.55 -18.07 -2.73
N VAL A 66 -13.05 -17.24 -3.67
CA VAL A 66 -12.00 -17.64 -4.62
C VAL A 66 -10.69 -17.97 -3.90
N VAL A 67 -10.38 -17.24 -2.83
CA VAL A 67 -9.19 -17.50 -2.00
C VAL A 67 -9.26 -18.91 -1.42
N GLY A 68 -10.39 -19.27 -0.81
CA GLY A 68 -10.61 -20.62 -0.29
C GLY A 68 -10.52 -21.71 -1.36
N ALA A 69 -11.02 -21.42 -2.58
CA ALA A 69 -10.93 -22.35 -3.71
C ALA A 69 -9.47 -22.61 -4.14
N VAL A 70 -8.66 -21.53 -4.28
CA VAL A 70 -7.25 -21.66 -4.71
C VAL A 70 -6.39 -22.27 -3.59
N GLU A 71 -6.60 -21.92 -2.33
CA GLU A 71 -5.92 -22.56 -1.20
C GLU A 71 -6.28 -24.06 -1.09
N CYS A 72 -7.54 -24.41 -1.37
CA CYS A 72 -7.96 -25.80 -1.44
C CYS A 72 -7.25 -26.53 -2.59
N ALA A 73 -7.18 -25.92 -3.78
CA ALA A 73 -6.49 -26.48 -4.94
C ALA A 73 -5.01 -26.78 -4.64
N LEU A 74 -4.31 -25.83 -4.02
CA LEU A 74 -2.91 -26.00 -3.60
C LEU A 74 -2.74 -27.14 -2.61
N ALA A 75 -3.61 -27.21 -1.60
CA ALA A 75 -3.54 -28.25 -0.60
C ALA A 75 -3.90 -29.63 -1.15
N LEU A 76 -4.82 -29.72 -2.12
CA LEU A 76 -5.12 -30.97 -2.84
C LEU A 76 -3.91 -31.46 -3.65
N GLN A 77 -3.20 -30.56 -4.35
CA GLN A 77 -1.97 -30.92 -5.08
C GLN A 77 -0.85 -31.36 -4.13
N GLN A 78 -0.68 -30.68 -3.00
CA GLN A 78 0.29 -31.08 -2.00
C GLN A 78 -0.02 -32.47 -1.44
N LEU A 79 -1.27 -32.73 -1.09
CA LEU A 79 -1.74 -34.03 -0.62
C LEU A 79 -1.47 -35.15 -1.66
N ALA A 80 -1.77 -34.88 -2.95
CA ALA A 80 -1.50 -35.82 -4.02
C ALA A 80 0.00 -36.09 -4.17
N ALA A 81 0.84 -35.06 -4.12
CA ALA A 81 2.29 -35.20 -4.18
C ALA A 81 2.85 -36.03 -2.98
N GLU A 82 2.31 -35.82 -1.78
CA GLU A 82 2.69 -36.62 -0.60
C GLU A 82 2.31 -38.09 -0.75
N ARG A 83 1.13 -38.38 -1.25
CA ARG A 83 0.65 -39.75 -1.49
C ARG A 83 1.41 -40.46 -2.61
N ASN A 84 1.89 -39.70 -3.60
CA ASN A 84 2.71 -40.24 -4.70
C ASN A 84 4.17 -40.50 -4.33
N ARG A 85 4.61 -40.17 -3.08
CA ARG A 85 5.98 -40.46 -2.63
C ARG A 85 6.21 -41.98 -2.60
N GLY A 86 7.21 -42.41 -3.33
CA GLY A 86 7.57 -43.83 -3.44
C GLY A 86 6.72 -44.63 -4.44
N ILE A 87 5.74 -44.00 -5.13
CA ILE A 87 4.99 -44.64 -6.20
C ILE A 87 5.71 -44.39 -7.53
N ALA A 88 5.85 -45.48 -8.33
CA ALA A 88 6.44 -45.38 -9.68
C ALA A 88 5.64 -44.40 -10.56
N ASP A 89 6.33 -43.61 -11.39
CA ASP A 89 5.74 -42.52 -12.19
C ASP A 89 4.52 -42.95 -13.03
N GLU A 90 4.56 -44.19 -13.54
CA GLU A 90 3.49 -44.77 -14.35
C GLU A 90 2.19 -45.04 -13.55
N ARG A 91 2.27 -45.14 -12.23
CA ARG A 91 1.15 -45.41 -11.32
C ARG A 91 0.73 -44.23 -10.47
N ARG A 92 1.40 -43.08 -10.60
CA ARG A 92 1.06 -41.85 -9.87
C ARG A 92 -0.31 -41.32 -10.25
N MET A 93 -1.06 -40.95 -9.21
CA MET A 93 -2.35 -40.27 -9.39
C MET A 93 -2.15 -38.78 -9.25
N GLU A 94 -2.13 -38.07 -10.37
CA GLU A 94 -1.91 -36.64 -10.45
C GLU A 94 -3.21 -35.94 -10.85
N TRP A 95 -3.54 -34.84 -10.14
CA TRP A 95 -4.75 -34.10 -10.42
C TRP A 95 -4.48 -32.92 -11.33
N ARG A 96 -5.43 -32.62 -12.21
CA ARG A 96 -5.54 -31.34 -12.93
C ARG A 96 -6.64 -30.55 -12.26
N ILE A 97 -6.42 -29.28 -11.99
CA ILE A 97 -7.39 -28.44 -11.28
C ILE A 97 -7.61 -27.13 -12.03
N GLY A 98 -8.88 -26.76 -12.26
CA GLY A 98 -9.31 -25.48 -12.83
C GLY A 98 -10.14 -24.70 -11.82
N VAL A 99 -9.83 -23.40 -11.60
CA VAL A 99 -10.63 -22.51 -10.74
C VAL A 99 -11.15 -21.32 -11.52
N TYR A 100 -12.45 -21.10 -11.44
CA TYR A 100 -13.16 -20.01 -12.09
C TYR A 100 -14.06 -19.25 -11.11
N LEU A 101 -14.13 -17.92 -11.25
CA LEU A 101 -15.09 -17.08 -10.55
C LEU A 101 -16.16 -16.62 -11.53
N GLY A 102 -17.42 -16.96 -11.29
CA GLY A 102 -18.52 -16.54 -12.15
C GLY A 102 -19.90 -16.89 -11.64
N ASP A 103 -20.91 -16.47 -12.38
CA ASP A 103 -22.30 -16.74 -12.04
C ASP A 103 -22.65 -18.22 -12.25
N VAL A 104 -23.30 -18.79 -11.23
CA VAL A 104 -23.88 -20.13 -11.27
C VAL A 104 -25.38 -20.09 -11.08
N LEU A 105 -26.08 -21.01 -11.69
CA LEU A 105 -27.48 -21.30 -11.46
C LEU A 105 -27.56 -22.46 -10.47
N VAL A 106 -28.19 -22.22 -9.32
CA VAL A 106 -28.35 -23.23 -8.28
C VAL A 106 -29.71 -23.90 -8.44
N GLU A 107 -29.72 -25.22 -8.63
CA GLU A 107 -30.92 -26.07 -8.68
C GLU A 107 -30.80 -27.20 -7.64
N GLY A 108 -31.45 -27.00 -6.49
CA GLY A 108 -31.30 -27.93 -5.37
C GLY A 108 -29.86 -27.97 -4.86
N ASP A 109 -29.23 -29.15 -4.91
CA ASP A 109 -27.83 -29.37 -4.50
C ASP A 109 -26.84 -29.26 -5.68
N ASP A 110 -27.29 -29.09 -6.92
CA ASP A 110 -26.45 -28.97 -8.12
C ASP A 110 -26.23 -27.50 -8.52
N ILE A 111 -25.14 -27.25 -9.25
CA ILE A 111 -24.83 -25.97 -9.88
C ILE A 111 -24.68 -26.16 -11.38
N LEU A 112 -25.27 -25.25 -12.15
CA LEU A 112 -25.27 -25.25 -13.61
C LEU A 112 -24.83 -23.89 -14.15
N GLY A 113 -24.50 -23.82 -15.42
CA GLY A 113 -24.21 -22.58 -16.14
C GLY A 113 -22.80 -22.53 -16.73
N ASP A 114 -22.53 -21.42 -17.44
CA ASP A 114 -21.26 -21.24 -18.18
C ASP A 114 -20.04 -21.29 -17.25
N GLY A 115 -20.18 -20.84 -15.99
CA GLY A 115 -19.09 -20.87 -15.01
C GLY A 115 -18.56 -22.28 -14.73
N VAL A 116 -19.45 -23.28 -14.67
CA VAL A 116 -19.09 -24.70 -14.48
C VAL A 116 -18.30 -25.21 -15.69
N ASN A 117 -18.77 -24.85 -16.91
CA ASN A 117 -18.10 -25.22 -18.14
C ASN A 117 -16.70 -24.61 -18.25
N VAL A 118 -16.55 -23.33 -17.87
CA VAL A 118 -15.25 -22.64 -17.87
C VAL A 118 -14.28 -23.30 -16.88
N ALA A 119 -14.71 -23.62 -15.66
CA ALA A 119 -13.88 -24.30 -14.67
C ALA A 119 -13.38 -25.66 -15.18
N ALA A 120 -14.25 -26.45 -15.80
CA ALA A 120 -13.87 -27.74 -16.42
C ALA A 120 -12.91 -27.56 -17.62
N ARG A 121 -13.00 -26.45 -18.40
CA ARG A 121 -12.04 -26.18 -19.48
C ARG A 121 -10.69 -25.71 -18.96
N LEU A 122 -10.66 -24.95 -17.84
CA LEU A 122 -9.43 -24.57 -17.16
C LEU A 122 -8.71 -25.78 -16.59
N GLU A 123 -9.47 -26.74 -16.01
CA GLU A 123 -8.96 -28.04 -15.58
C GLU A 123 -8.31 -28.78 -16.75
N GLY A 124 -9.01 -28.88 -17.90
CA GLY A 124 -8.52 -29.62 -19.06
C GLY A 124 -7.24 -29.08 -19.69
N ILE A 125 -6.88 -27.81 -19.50
CA ILE A 125 -5.62 -27.22 -19.96
C ILE A 125 -4.53 -27.19 -18.87
N ALA A 126 -4.84 -27.60 -17.64
CA ALA A 126 -3.86 -27.74 -16.59
C ALA A 126 -2.93 -28.95 -16.86
N GLU A 127 -1.65 -28.79 -16.58
CA GLU A 127 -0.68 -29.90 -16.59
C GLU A 127 -1.00 -30.89 -15.45
N PRO A 128 -0.63 -32.19 -15.57
CA PRO A 128 -0.71 -33.11 -14.44
C PRO A 128 -0.01 -32.53 -13.21
N GLY A 129 -0.68 -32.55 -12.06
CA GLY A 129 -0.19 -31.88 -10.84
C GLY A 129 -0.33 -30.35 -10.84
N GLY A 130 -0.93 -29.75 -11.92
CA GLY A 130 -1.03 -28.30 -12.09
C GLY A 130 -2.40 -27.73 -11.73
N ILE A 131 -2.44 -26.40 -11.59
CA ILE A 131 -3.65 -25.61 -11.33
C ILE A 131 -3.71 -24.48 -12.34
N CYS A 132 -4.86 -24.29 -13.00
CA CYS A 132 -5.13 -23.15 -13.87
C CYS A 132 -6.30 -22.32 -13.32
N ILE A 133 -6.16 -21.00 -13.32
CA ILE A 133 -7.22 -20.08 -12.86
C ILE A 133 -7.49 -18.99 -13.89
N SER A 134 -8.72 -18.48 -13.92
CA SER A 134 -9.09 -17.33 -14.75
C SER A 134 -8.46 -16.02 -14.26
N GLU A 135 -8.40 -15.00 -15.13
CA GLU A 135 -7.94 -13.66 -14.78
C GLU A 135 -8.75 -13.06 -13.62
N ASP A 136 -10.08 -13.24 -13.61
CA ASP A 136 -10.93 -12.74 -12.54
C ASP A 136 -10.65 -13.44 -11.19
N ALA A 137 -10.39 -14.74 -11.23
CA ALA A 137 -9.94 -15.48 -10.07
C ALA A 137 -8.54 -14.99 -9.61
N PHE A 138 -7.60 -14.80 -10.55
CA PHE A 138 -6.27 -14.29 -10.27
C PHE A 138 -6.30 -12.91 -9.59
N ARG A 139 -7.12 -11.97 -10.11
CA ARG A 139 -7.28 -10.63 -9.52
C ARG A 139 -7.74 -10.68 -8.06
N GLN A 140 -8.57 -11.67 -7.71
CA GLN A 140 -9.08 -11.84 -6.35
C GLN A 140 -8.10 -12.52 -5.39
N VAL A 141 -7.20 -13.38 -5.89
CA VAL A 141 -6.26 -14.16 -5.07
C VAL A 141 -4.86 -13.58 -5.02
N ARG A 142 -4.51 -12.71 -5.97
CA ARG A 142 -3.20 -12.05 -6.01
C ARG A 142 -2.93 -11.29 -4.71
N GLY A 143 -1.82 -11.67 -4.05
CA GLY A 143 -1.42 -11.10 -2.76
C GLY A 143 -2.23 -11.58 -1.55
N LYS A 144 -3.17 -12.54 -1.76
CA LYS A 144 -3.95 -13.17 -0.68
C LYS A 144 -3.64 -14.66 -0.50
N VAL A 145 -3.12 -15.30 -1.55
CA VAL A 145 -2.69 -16.71 -1.52
C VAL A 145 -1.20 -16.75 -1.73
N ASP A 146 -0.52 -17.52 -0.89
CA ASP A 146 0.94 -17.73 -0.98
C ASP A 146 1.24 -18.77 -2.06
N ALA A 147 1.33 -18.29 -3.30
CA ALA A 147 1.58 -19.11 -4.48
C ALA A 147 2.20 -18.28 -5.60
N GLY A 148 3.04 -18.92 -6.41
CA GLY A 148 3.54 -18.36 -7.65
C GLY A 148 2.48 -18.41 -8.74
N PHE A 149 2.27 -17.29 -9.44
CA PHE A 149 1.33 -17.17 -10.56
C PHE A 149 2.10 -16.86 -11.84
N THR A 150 1.91 -17.69 -12.86
CA THR A 150 2.49 -17.49 -14.19
C THR A 150 1.38 -17.20 -15.19
N ASP A 151 1.42 -16.05 -15.84
CA ASP A 151 0.50 -15.71 -16.93
C ASP A 151 0.81 -16.58 -18.14
N ILE A 152 -0.16 -17.38 -18.61
CA ILE A 152 -0.04 -18.20 -19.81
C ILE A 152 -0.80 -17.61 -21.01
N GLY A 153 -1.21 -16.34 -20.91
CA GLY A 153 -1.85 -15.58 -21.95
C GLY A 153 -3.33 -15.91 -22.18
N GLU A 154 -3.89 -15.39 -23.27
CA GLU A 154 -5.25 -15.67 -23.68
C GLU A 154 -5.37 -17.08 -24.27
N GLN A 155 -6.27 -17.88 -23.71
CA GLN A 155 -6.54 -19.24 -24.14
C GLN A 155 -7.92 -19.33 -24.81
N GLN A 156 -7.97 -19.89 -26.00
CA GLN A 156 -9.23 -20.21 -26.68
C GLN A 156 -9.76 -21.54 -26.14
N LEU A 157 -10.72 -21.48 -25.25
CA LEU A 157 -11.31 -22.67 -24.63
C LEU A 157 -12.45 -23.21 -25.50
N LYS A 158 -12.54 -24.53 -25.61
CA LYS A 158 -13.55 -25.21 -26.48
C LYS A 158 -14.96 -24.81 -26.03
N ASN A 159 -15.78 -24.31 -26.95
CA ASN A 159 -17.16 -23.84 -26.75
C ASN A 159 -17.29 -22.60 -25.85
N ILE A 160 -16.22 -21.86 -25.58
CA ILE A 160 -16.25 -20.54 -24.94
C ILE A 160 -16.01 -19.48 -26.03
N VAL A 161 -16.97 -18.56 -26.18
CA VAL A 161 -17.00 -17.60 -27.32
C VAL A 161 -15.84 -16.60 -27.26
N ARG A 162 -15.43 -16.18 -26.05
CA ARG A 162 -14.36 -15.20 -25.85
C ARG A 162 -13.10 -15.86 -25.31
N PRO A 163 -11.90 -15.52 -25.84
CA PRO A 163 -10.65 -15.94 -25.22
C PRO A 163 -10.62 -15.54 -23.76
N LEU A 164 -10.09 -16.41 -22.91
CA LEU A 164 -9.96 -16.18 -21.49
C LEU A 164 -8.48 -16.12 -21.13
N ARG A 165 -8.07 -15.07 -20.45
CA ARG A 165 -6.70 -14.99 -19.91
C ARG A 165 -6.56 -15.90 -18.70
N VAL A 166 -5.53 -16.74 -18.73
CA VAL A 166 -5.35 -17.83 -17.77
C VAL A 166 -4.00 -17.71 -17.05
N TYR A 167 -4.02 -18.02 -15.77
CA TYR A 167 -2.83 -18.06 -14.93
C TYR A 167 -2.61 -19.46 -14.39
N ARG A 168 -1.37 -19.94 -14.49
CA ARG A 168 -0.94 -21.17 -13.84
C ARG A 168 -0.53 -20.85 -12.42
N VAL A 169 -1.00 -21.65 -11.46
CA VAL A 169 -0.67 -21.54 -10.04
C VAL A 169 0.29 -22.64 -9.66
N ARG A 170 1.36 -22.28 -8.95
CA ARG A 170 2.30 -23.24 -8.35
C ARG A 170 2.47 -22.94 -6.87
N ALA A 171 2.51 -23.98 -6.02
CA ALA A 171 3.02 -23.81 -4.68
C ALA A 171 4.48 -23.35 -4.78
N GLU A 172 4.85 -22.26 -4.11
CA GLU A 172 6.26 -21.88 -4.02
C GLU A 172 6.98 -22.97 -3.23
N SER A 173 7.76 -23.81 -3.94
CA SER A 173 8.70 -24.72 -3.29
C SER A 173 9.88 -23.90 -2.79
N PRO A 174 10.29 -24.03 -1.52
CA PRO A 174 11.55 -23.45 -1.08
C PRO A 174 12.68 -24.08 -1.92
N LEU A 175 13.44 -23.23 -2.62
CA LEU A 175 14.66 -23.64 -3.34
C LEU A 175 15.55 -24.46 -2.39
N ALA A 176 15.85 -25.68 -2.80
CA ALA A 176 16.71 -26.61 -2.08
C ALA A 176 18.12 -26.03 -1.93
N THR A 177 18.45 -25.57 -0.73
CA THR A 177 19.84 -25.48 -0.26
C THR A 177 20.20 -26.78 0.44
N PRO A 178 21.45 -27.29 0.31
CA PRO A 178 21.84 -28.59 0.89
C PRO A 178 21.77 -28.57 2.41
N SER A 179 21.09 -29.57 2.97
CA SER A 179 20.85 -29.74 4.39
C SER A 179 22.16 -29.97 5.17
N PRO A 180 22.37 -29.28 6.30
CA PRO A 180 23.24 -29.80 7.36
C PRO A 180 22.50 -30.81 8.22
N PRO A 181 23.23 -31.70 8.95
CA PRO A 181 22.67 -32.90 9.58
C PRO A 181 21.75 -32.60 10.77
N ALA A 182 20.82 -33.51 10.99
CA ALA A 182 19.76 -33.46 11.98
C ALA A 182 20.28 -33.24 13.43
N GLY A 183 19.67 -32.26 14.09
CA GLY A 183 19.81 -32.01 15.53
C GLY A 183 18.67 -31.12 16.01
N GLU A 184 17.82 -31.71 16.80
CA GLU A 184 16.91 -31.17 17.82
C GLU A 184 16.09 -29.87 17.54
N GLY A 185 14.79 -30.03 17.67
CA GLY A 185 13.68 -29.08 17.63
C GLY A 185 14.00 -27.60 17.97
N ARG A 186 14.15 -26.79 16.93
CA ARG A 186 14.00 -25.32 17.04
C ARG A 186 12.80 -24.89 16.18
N VAL A 187 11.83 -24.25 16.82
CA VAL A 187 10.81 -23.46 16.12
C VAL A 187 11.55 -22.50 15.19
N GLY A 188 11.41 -22.72 13.87
CA GLY A 188 12.10 -21.93 12.86
C GLY A 188 11.67 -20.45 12.95
N VAL A 189 12.62 -19.57 13.26
CA VAL A 189 12.41 -18.12 13.16
C VAL A 189 12.27 -17.78 11.68
N LEU A 190 11.10 -17.29 11.28
CA LEU A 190 10.89 -16.77 9.93
C LEU A 190 11.83 -15.57 9.69
N PRO A 191 12.59 -15.52 8.57
CA PRO A 191 13.40 -14.36 8.26
C PRO A 191 12.50 -13.13 8.10
N LEU A 192 12.91 -12.01 8.70
CA LEU A 192 12.21 -10.74 8.54
C LEU A 192 12.18 -10.35 7.05
N PRO A 193 11.03 -9.95 6.49
CA PRO A 193 10.94 -9.48 5.12
C PRO A 193 11.93 -8.32 4.87
N ASP A 194 12.47 -8.19 3.66
CA ASP A 194 13.32 -7.07 3.30
C ASP A 194 12.60 -5.71 3.35
N ARG A 195 11.28 -5.72 3.15
CA ARG A 195 10.40 -4.55 3.33
C ARG A 195 9.80 -4.49 4.74
N PRO A 196 9.39 -3.31 5.22
CA PRO A 196 8.72 -3.14 6.50
C PRO A 196 7.48 -4.01 6.62
N SER A 197 7.29 -4.63 7.79
CA SER A 197 6.20 -5.57 8.03
C SER A 197 5.55 -5.34 9.38
N ILE A 198 4.21 -5.39 9.44
CA ILE A 198 3.41 -5.11 10.63
C ILE A 198 2.36 -6.20 10.87
N ALA A 199 2.16 -6.55 12.13
CA ALA A 199 1.02 -7.32 12.60
C ALA A 199 0.13 -6.44 13.48
N VAL A 200 -1.18 -6.45 13.24
CA VAL A 200 -2.17 -5.80 14.11
C VAL A 200 -2.78 -6.88 14.99
N MET A 201 -2.53 -6.79 16.28
CA MET A 201 -3.03 -7.76 17.27
C MET A 201 -4.52 -7.56 17.55
N PRO A 202 -5.25 -8.60 17.94
CA PRO A 202 -6.60 -8.44 18.46
C PRO A 202 -6.62 -7.42 19.60
N PHE A 203 -7.51 -6.42 19.53
CA PHE A 203 -7.62 -5.41 20.59
C PHE A 203 -8.32 -6.02 21.81
N ALA A 204 -7.78 -5.73 22.99
CA ALA A 204 -8.38 -6.20 24.24
C ALA A 204 -9.70 -5.47 24.53
N ASN A 205 -10.78 -6.22 24.71
CA ASN A 205 -12.04 -5.66 25.19
C ASN A 205 -11.98 -5.41 26.69
N MET A 206 -11.87 -4.14 27.09
CA MET A 206 -11.80 -3.71 28.48
C MET A 206 -13.15 -3.26 29.02
N SER A 207 -14.26 -3.55 28.32
CA SER A 207 -15.61 -3.09 28.69
C SER A 207 -16.29 -3.99 29.71
N GLY A 208 -15.83 -5.22 29.89
CA GLY A 208 -16.48 -6.24 30.72
C GLY A 208 -17.78 -6.82 30.09
N ASP A 209 -18.12 -6.42 28.89
CA ASP A 209 -19.30 -6.85 28.14
C ASP A 209 -18.86 -7.71 26.93
N PRO A 210 -19.13 -9.02 26.91
CA PRO A 210 -18.76 -9.90 25.80
C PRO A 210 -19.40 -9.50 24.46
N GLU A 211 -20.56 -8.86 24.47
CA GLU A 211 -21.23 -8.40 23.25
C GLU A 211 -20.44 -7.27 22.52
N GLN A 212 -19.44 -6.67 23.18
CA GLN A 212 -18.56 -5.67 22.56
C GLN A 212 -17.32 -6.26 21.88
N GLU A 213 -17.12 -7.59 21.92
CA GLU A 213 -16.01 -8.27 21.22
C GLU A 213 -16.04 -7.99 19.71
N TYR A 214 -17.24 -8.04 19.09
CA TYR A 214 -17.38 -7.78 17.67
C TYR A 214 -16.91 -6.38 17.27
N PHE A 215 -17.10 -5.38 18.16
CA PHE A 215 -16.66 -4.02 17.91
C PHE A 215 -15.13 -3.91 17.93
N ALA A 216 -14.47 -4.54 18.90
CA ALA A 216 -13.01 -4.59 18.98
C ALA A 216 -12.42 -5.33 17.77
N ASP A 217 -13.03 -6.43 17.36
CA ASP A 217 -12.62 -7.22 16.19
C ASP A 217 -12.80 -6.43 14.88
N GLY A 218 -13.93 -5.74 14.71
CA GLY A 218 -14.20 -4.89 13.55
C GLY A 218 -13.22 -3.72 13.45
N MET A 219 -12.86 -3.11 14.59
CA MET A 219 -11.84 -2.06 14.64
C MET A 219 -10.48 -2.54 14.11
N VAL A 220 -10.06 -3.74 14.50
CA VAL A 220 -8.81 -4.35 14.02
C VAL A 220 -8.87 -4.60 12.52
N GLU A 221 -10.00 -5.08 12.00
CA GLU A 221 -10.20 -5.34 10.58
C GLU A 221 -10.11 -4.06 9.74
N GLU A 222 -10.75 -2.97 10.18
CA GLU A 222 -10.67 -1.67 9.52
C GLU A 222 -9.24 -1.09 9.56
N ILE A 223 -8.53 -1.24 10.68
CA ILE A 223 -7.12 -0.82 10.78
C ILE A 223 -6.25 -1.63 9.82
N ILE A 224 -6.41 -2.96 9.75
CA ILE A 224 -5.68 -3.82 8.80
C ILE A 224 -5.96 -3.37 7.37
N THR A 225 -7.22 -3.11 7.04
CA THR A 225 -7.65 -2.64 5.73
C THR A 225 -7.03 -1.29 5.38
N ALA A 226 -7.03 -0.33 6.31
CA ALA A 226 -6.43 0.98 6.12
C ALA A 226 -4.90 0.90 5.93
N LEU A 227 -4.20 0.09 6.75
CA LEU A 227 -2.76 -0.12 6.63
C LEU A 227 -2.36 -0.86 5.34
N SER A 228 -3.21 -1.77 4.85
CA SER A 228 -2.96 -2.52 3.61
C SER A 228 -2.98 -1.65 2.35
N ARG A 229 -3.49 -0.42 2.44
CA ARG A 229 -3.40 0.59 1.36
C ARG A 229 -2.01 1.23 1.24
N ILE A 230 -1.13 1.00 2.21
CA ILE A 230 0.26 1.47 2.19
C ILE A 230 1.11 0.47 1.41
N CYS A 231 1.37 0.74 0.13
CA CYS A 231 1.95 -0.21 -0.81
C CYS A 231 3.34 -0.77 -0.43
N TRP A 232 4.14 0.01 0.31
CA TRP A 232 5.47 -0.41 0.75
C TRP A 232 5.46 -1.21 2.07
N LEU A 233 4.31 -1.26 2.77
CA LEU A 233 4.14 -1.97 4.04
C LEU A 233 3.56 -3.36 3.81
N PHE A 234 4.21 -4.38 4.38
CA PHE A 234 3.66 -5.74 4.41
C PHE A 234 2.81 -5.91 5.67
N VAL A 235 1.51 -6.07 5.49
CA VAL A 235 0.54 -6.22 6.59
C VAL A 235 0.14 -7.68 6.71
N ILE A 236 0.29 -8.24 7.90
CA ILE A 236 -0.14 -9.61 8.19
C ILE A 236 -1.67 -9.69 8.19
N ALA A 237 -2.19 -10.74 7.54
CA ALA A 237 -3.61 -10.98 7.47
C ALA A 237 -4.23 -11.24 8.85
N ARG A 238 -5.47 -10.75 9.06
CA ARG A 238 -6.25 -10.88 10.29
C ARG A 238 -6.23 -12.29 10.89
N ASN A 239 -6.46 -13.31 10.06
CA ASN A 239 -6.55 -14.70 10.54
C ASN A 239 -5.28 -15.18 11.25
N SER A 240 -4.10 -14.69 10.84
CA SER A 240 -2.83 -15.05 11.48
C SER A 240 -2.66 -14.38 12.84
N THR A 241 -3.09 -13.12 13.00
CA THR A 241 -2.98 -12.41 14.28
C THR A 241 -4.06 -12.83 15.27
N PHE A 242 -5.25 -13.23 14.78
CA PHE A 242 -6.36 -13.68 15.61
C PHE A 242 -6.16 -15.05 16.26
N THR A 243 -5.14 -15.83 15.85
CA THR A 243 -4.71 -17.03 16.58
C THR A 243 -4.21 -16.72 17.99
N TYR A 244 -3.79 -15.47 18.23
CA TYR A 244 -3.35 -14.99 19.55
C TYR A 244 -4.46 -14.37 20.40
N LYS A 245 -5.71 -14.35 19.91
CA LYS A 245 -6.83 -13.75 20.64
C LYS A 245 -7.04 -14.45 22.00
N GLY A 246 -7.13 -13.66 23.07
CA GLY A 246 -7.29 -14.16 24.44
C GLY A 246 -6.02 -14.73 25.08
N GLN A 247 -4.89 -14.69 24.38
CA GLN A 247 -3.60 -15.15 24.92
C GLN A 247 -2.77 -13.95 25.38
N SER A 248 -2.06 -14.10 26.49
CA SER A 248 -1.03 -13.15 26.90
C SER A 248 0.29 -13.57 26.25
N VAL A 249 0.65 -12.89 25.16
CA VAL A 249 1.84 -13.24 24.35
C VAL A 249 2.85 -12.11 24.39
N ASP A 250 4.14 -12.46 24.46
CA ASP A 250 5.22 -11.48 24.30
C ASP A 250 5.28 -11.00 22.83
N VAL A 251 5.23 -9.68 22.63
CA VAL A 251 5.33 -9.03 21.30
C VAL A 251 6.56 -9.51 20.52
N LYS A 252 7.69 -9.75 21.19
CA LYS A 252 8.90 -10.30 20.56
C LYS A 252 8.72 -11.72 20.05
N GLN A 253 7.91 -12.52 20.75
CA GLN A 253 7.57 -13.87 20.32
C GLN A 253 6.65 -13.83 19.10
N VAL A 254 5.57 -13.06 19.16
CA VAL A 254 4.65 -12.86 18.04
C VAL A 254 5.39 -12.41 16.78
N ALA A 255 6.29 -11.42 16.93
CA ALA A 255 7.05 -10.91 15.81
C ALA A 255 7.98 -11.94 15.17
N ARG A 256 8.57 -12.84 15.96
CA ARG A 256 9.40 -13.94 15.45
C ARG A 256 8.56 -15.00 14.73
N GLU A 257 7.41 -15.34 15.29
CA GLU A 257 6.50 -16.36 14.72
C GLU A 257 5.84 -15.88 13.42
N LEU A 258 5.48 -14.60 13.35
CA LEU A 258 4.85 -13.99 12.16
C LEU A 258 5.86 -13.39 11.18
N GLY A 259 7.14 -13.31 11.53
CA GLY A 259 8.19 -12.71 10.69
C GLY A 259 7.97 -11.19 10.50
N VAL A 260 7.54 -10.43 11.52
CA VAL A 260 7.27 -9.00 11.40
C VAL A 260 8.23 -8.15 12.24
N ARG A 261 8.45 -6.91 11.80
CA ARG A 261 9.26 -5.92 12.53
C ARG A 261 8.43 -5.09 13.50
N TYR A 262 7.17 -4.85 13.17
CA TYR A 262 6.29 -3.96 13.91
C TYR A 262 5.05 -4.71 14.37
N VAL A 263 4.59 -4.35 15.56
CA VAL A 263 3.34 -4.87 16.11
C VAL A 263 2.50 -3.69 16.57
N LEU A 264 1.25 -3.65 16.15
CA LEU A 264 0.23 -2.74 16.65
C LEU A 264 -0.67 -3.50 17.61
N GLU A 265 -0.76 -3.05 18.83
CA GLU A 265 -1.70 -3.55 19.83
C GLU A 265 -2.59 -2.44 20.35
N GLY A 266 -3.70 -2.82 20.96
CA GLY A 266 -4.64 -1.85 21.47
C GLY A 266 -5.70 -2.45 22.38
N SER A 267 -6.56 -1.57 22.88
CA SER A 267 -7.71 -1.94 23.68
C SER A 267 -8.90 -1.05 23.37
N VAL A 268 -10.08 -1.60 23.58
CA VAL A 268 -11.35 -0.91 23.47
C VAL A 268 -12.06 -0.95 24.83
N ARG A 269 -12.52 0.21 25.29
CA ARG A 269 -13.29 0.34 26.51
C ARG A 269 -14.55 1.15 26.26
N LYS A 270 -15.70 0.55 26.55
CA LYS A 270 -17.00 1.21 26.50
C LYS A 270 -17.45 1.58 27.92
N ALA A 271 -17.96 2.79 28.11
CA ALA A 271 -18.60 3.23 29.35
C ALA A 271 -19.76 4.17 28.99
N GLY A 272 -20.98 3.73 29.23
CA GLY A 272 -22.19 4.43 28.79
C GLY A 272 -22.27 4.53 27.27
N GLY A 273 -22.60 5.68 26.71
CA GLY A 273 -22.64 5.95 25.28
C GLY A 273 -21.27 6.32 24.65
N ARG A 274 -20.17 6.22 25.40
CA ARG A 274 -18.82 6.59 24.93
C ARG A 274 -17.93 5.37 24.77
N VAL A 275 -17.08 5.42 23.75
CA VAL A 275 -16.03 4.44 23.50
C VAL A 275 -14.67 5.13 23.59
N ARG A 276 -13.75 4.45 24.24
CA ARG A 276 -12.34 4.80 24.25
C ARG A 276 -11.53 3.69 23.61
N ILE A 277 -10.72 4.04 22.63
CA ILE A 277 -9.82 3.13 21.92
C ILE A 277 -8.40 3.61 22.20
N THR A 278 -7.53 2.71 22.64
CA THR A 278 -6.09 2.97 22.73
C THR A 278 -5.37 2.12 21.71
N ALA A 279 -4.35 2.67 21.08
CA ALA A 279 -3.50 1.93 20.16
C ALA A 279 -2.04 2.30 20.39
N GLN A 280 -1.15 1.32 20.24
CA GLN A 280 0.30 1.52 20.38
C GLN A 280 1.07 0.72 19.35
N LEU A 281 2.08 1.36 18.76
CA LEU A 281 2.99 0.78 17.78
C LEU A 281 4.32 0.44 18.44
N ILE A 282 4.74 -0.80 18.31
CA ILE A 282 5.95 -1.34 18.95
C ILE A 282 6.93 -1.82 17.89
N TYR A 283 8.19 -1.44 18.01
CA TYR A 283 9.29 -2.05 17.27
C TYR A 283 9.68 -3.37 17.94
N ALA A 284 9.20 -4.46 17.39
CA ALA A 284 9.20 -5.76 18.04
C ALA A 284 10.59 -6.33 18.37
N PRO A 285 11.67 -6.13 17.57
CA PRO A 285 13.00 -6.65 17.91
C PRO A 285 13.53 -6.17 19.28
N THR A 286 13.22 -4.94 19.67
CA THR A 286 13.65 -4.37 20.96
C THR A 286 12.53 -4.29 21.99
N GLY A 287 11.26 -4.30 21.56
CA GLY A 287 10.09 -4.02 22.39
C GLY A 287 9.88 -2.52 22.64
N THR A 288 10.52 -1.65 21.82
CA THR A 288 10.43 -0.19 21.99
C THR A 288 9.11 0.33 21.43
N HIS A 289 8.38 1.10 22.26
CA HIS A 289 7.18 1.80 21.82
C HIS A 289 7.57 2.99 20.94
N LEU A 290 7.11 2.98 19.68
CA LEU A 290 7.35 4.04 18.71
C LEU A 290 6.27 5.12 18.77
N TRP A 291 5.05 4.70 19.08
CA TRP A 291 3.88 5.56 19.16
C TRP A 291 2.82 4.94 20.06
N ALA A 292 2.07 5.77 20.75
CA ALA A 292 0.84 5.42 21.46
C ALA A 292 -0.11 6.62 21.47
N ASP A 293 -1.39 6.35 21.26
CA ASP A 293 -2.42 7.39 21.30
C ASP A 293 -3.78 6.83 21.75
N ARG A 294 -4.73 7.74 21.95
CA ARG A 294 -6.07 7.46 22.45
C ARG A 294 -7.10 8.19 21.61
N PHE A 295 -8.15 7.46 21.22
CA PHE A 295 -9.28 7.99 20.49
C PHE A 295 -10.54 7.85 21.35
N ASP A 296 -11.28 8.93 21.51
CA ASP A 296 -12.56 8.95 22.22
C ASP A 296 -13.68 9.26 21.22
N GLY A 297 -14.81 8.53 21.27
CA GLY A 297 -15.94 8.72 20.38
C GLY A 297 -17.30 8.33 20.98
N SER A 298 -18.39 8.61 20.24
CA SER A 298 -19.76 8.18 20.56
C SER A 298 -20.09 6.89 19.82
N LEU A 299 -21.03 6.10 20.36
CA LEU A 299 -21.58 4.90 19.72
C LEU A 299 -22.81 5.19 18.86
N GLU A 300 -23.15 6.44 18.61
CA GLU A 300 -24.32 6.80 17.80
C GLU A 300 -24.16 6.34 16.34
N ASP A 301 -22.91 6.37 15.82
CA ASP A 301 -22.55 5.73 14.55
C ASP A 301 -21.24 4.93 14.72
N VAL A 302 -21.41 3.61 14.89
CA VAL A 302 -20.30 2.67 15.12
C VAL A 302 -19.38 2.57 13.90
N PHE A 303 -19.95 2.57 12.69
CA PHE A 303 -19.18 2.41 11.46
C PHE A 303 -18.36 3.67 11.15
N GLU A 304 -18.97 4.86 11.30
CA GLU A 304 -18.25 6.13 11.13
C GLU A 304 -17.09 6.24 12.13
N LEU A 305 -17.28 5.80 13.38
CA LEU A 305 -16.22 5.79 14.39
C LEU A 305 -15.09 4.84 14.02
N GLN A 306 -15.40 3.64 13.52
CA GLN A 306 -14.40 2.66 13.07
C GLN A 306 -13.57 3.21 11.90
N ASP A 307 -14.22 3.74 10.87
CA ASP A 307 -13.56 4.34 9.71
C ASP A 307 -12.66 5.51 10.11
N LYS A 308 -13.16 6.41 10.96
CA LYS A 308 -12.41 7.57 11.44
C LYS A 308 -11.17 7.18 12.24
N VAL A 309 -11.29 6.20 13.13
CA VAL A 309 -10.16 5.71 13.93
C VAL A 309 -9.16 4.97 13.05
N ALA A 310 -9.61 4.08 12.16
CA ALA A 310 -8.74 3.35 11.26
C ALA A 310 -7.94 4.29 10.34
N THR A 311 -8.61 5.30 9.76
CA THR A 311 -7.99 6.33 8.93
C THR A 311 -6.96 7.16 9.73
N SER A 312 -7.29 7.55 10.95
CA SER A 312 -6.41 8.33 11.82
C SER A 312 -5.19 7.52 12.26
N VAL A 313 -5.39 6.26 12.64
CA VAL A 313 -4.31 5.33 13.04
C VAL A 313 -3.36 5.10 11.86
N ALA A 314 -3.88 4.81 10.66
CA ALA A 314 -3.04 4.61 9.47
C ALA A 314 -2.27 5.87 9.10
N GLY A 315 -2.89 7.05 9.16
CA GLY A 315 -2.27 8.33 8.85
C GLY A 315 -1.11 8.71 9.78
N VAL A 316 -1.16 8.28 11.06
CA VAL A 316 -0.06 8.51 12.01
C VAL A 316 1.00 7.40 11.94
N ILE A 317 0.59 6.15 11.71
CA ILE A 317 1.49 5.01 11.65
C ILE A 317 2.41 5.11 10.42
N GLU A 318 1.91 5.52 9.27
CA GLU A 318 2.71 5.62 8.03
C GLU A 318 3.97 6.49 8.20
N PRO A 319 3.91 7.76 8.67
CA PRO A 319 5.10 8.56 8.91
C PRO A 319 6.01 8.00 10.01
N THR A 320 5.42 7.39 11.05
CA THR A 320 6.17 6.81 12.17
C THR A 320 7.00 5.61 11.71
N LEU A 321 6.43 4.72 10.90
CA LEU A 321 7.14 3.60 10.29
C LEU A 321 8.22 4.09 9.33
N GLN A 322 7.92 5.10 8.50
CA GLN A 322 8.88 5.71 7.58
C GLN A 322 10.10 6.26 8.33
N ALA A 323 9.89 6.96 9.45
CA ALA A 323 10.95 7.47 10.30
C ALA A 323 11.80 6.34 10.94
N ALA A 324 11.15 5.29 11.43
CA ALA A 324 11.83 4.13 12.02
C ALA A 324 12.68 3.36 11.00
N GLU A 325 12.18 3.13 9.79
CA GLU A 325 12.92 2.48 8.70
C GLU A 325 14.09 3.36 8.21
N THR A 326 13.88 4.67 8.15
CA THR A 326 14.93 5.64 7.84
C THR A 326 16.07 5.58 8.86
N ALA A 327 15.77 5.58 10.17
CA ALA A 327 16.76 5.44 11.22
C ALA A 327 17.49 4.08 11.12
N ARG A 328 16.78 3.00 10.80
CA ARG A 328 17.36 1.67 10.57
C ARG A 328 18.34 1.68 9.39
N ALA A 329 17.94 2.26 8.25
CA ALA A 329 18.77 2.33 7.05
C ALA A 329 20.06 3.14 7.30
N ALA A 330 19.99 4.18 8.12
CA ALA A 330 21.17 4.99 8.49
C ALA A 330 22.28 4.19 9.21
N HIS A 331 21.89 3.13 9.93
CA HIS A 331 22.82 2.29 10.70
C HIS A 331 23.36 1.07 9.92
N ARG A 332 22.88 0.80 8.70
CA ARG A 332 23.40 -0.31 7.87
C ARG A 332 24.80 0.01 7.32
N PRO A 333 25.72 -0.97 7.24
CA PRO A 333 27.03 -0.79 6.59
C PRO A 333 26.89 -0.36 5.12
N THR A 334 27.76 0.52 4.66
CA THR A 334 27.70 1.11 3.30
C THR A 334 27.86 0.09 2.17
N ASN A 335 28.48 -1.06 2.44
CA ASN A 335 28.74 -2.08 1.42
C ASN A 335 27.54 -3.00 1.12
N ASP A 336 26.49 -2.96 1.96
CA ASP A 336 25.32 -3.85 1.88
C ASP A 336 24.01 -3.06 1.80
N LEU A 337 23.98 -1.94 1.07
CA LEU A 337 22.77 -1.13 0.89
C LEU A 337 21.99 -1.60 -0.33
N THR A 338 20.67 -1.80 -0.14
CA THR A 338 19.73 -2.00 -1.24
C THR A 338 19.31 -0.66 -1.87
N ALA A 339 18.64 -0.68 -3.03
CA ALA A 339 18.04 0.52 -3.60
C ALA A 339 17.05 1.18 -2.61
N TYR A 340 16.33 0.38 -1.84
CA TYR A 340 15.43 0.83 -0.79
C TYR A 340 16.17 1.56 0.36
N ASP A 341 17.28 1.02 0.85
CA ASP A 341 18.05 1.67 1.92
C ASP A 341 18.66 3.01 1.47
N LEU A 342 19.14 3.09 0.22
CA LEU A 342 19.64 4.34 -0.38
C LEU A 342 18.55 5.38 -0.52
N TYR A 343 17.35 4.97 -0.97
CA TYR A 343 16.17 5.81 -1.02
C TYR A 343 15.80 6.34 0.37
N LEU A 344 15.76 5.48 1.41
CA LEU A 344 15.46 5.90 2.77
C LEU A 344 16.48 6.88 3.34
N ARG A 345 17.77 6.68 3.07
CA ARG A 345 18.81 7.64 3.47
C ARG A 345 18.63 9.00 2.80
N ALA A 346 18.31 9.00 1.49
CA ALA A 346 18.02 10.24 0.77
C ALA A 346 16.77 10.93 1.31
N TYR A 347 15.74 10.14 1.64
CA TYR A 347 14.47 10.62 2.20
C TYR A 347 14.62 11.30 3.57
N ALA A 348 15.61 10.86 4.37
CA ALA A 348 15.93 11.45 5.67
C ALA A 348 16.55 12.85 5.57
N LEU A 349 17.16 13.17 4.43
CA LEU A 349 17.88 14.41 4.25
C LEU A 349 16.90 15.58 4.05
N ASP A 350 17.27 16.72 4.58
CA ASP A 350 16.54 17.96 4.32
C ASP A 350 16.87 18.54 2.93
N LEU A 351 16.13 19.57 2.54
CA LEU A 351 16.29 20.20 1.23
C LEU A 351 17.66 20.88 1.06
N THR A 352 18.32 21.30 2.15
CA THR A 352 19.65 21.92 2.10
C THR A 352 20.72 20.92 1.75
N SER A 353 20.49 19.64 2.05
CA SER A 353 21.33 18.49 1.71
C SER A 353 20.99 17.86 0.34
N ALA A 354 20.28 18.60 -0.54
CA ALA A 354 19.84 18.10 -1.85
C ALA A 354 20.95 17.49 -2.72
N PRO A 355 22.21 18.00 -2.76
CA PRO A 355 23.27 17.35 -3.53
C PRO A 355 23.57 15.93 -3.05
N GLU A 356 23.62 15.70 -1.75
CA GLU A 356 23.84 14.37 -1.16
C GLU A 356 22.63 13.46 -1.37
N ALA A 357 21.41 13.99 -1.20
CA ALA A 357 20.20 13.24 -1.47
C ALA A 357 20.13 12.75 -2.93
N LEU A 358 20.43 13.62 -3.89
CA LEU A 358 20.47 13.27 -5.31
C LEU A 358 21.54 12.21 -5.62
N ARG A 359 22.72 12.30 -4.99
CA ARG A 359 23.79 11.30 -5.14
C ARG A 359 23.32 9.91 -4.66
N LEU A 360 22.65 9.84 -3.51
CA LEU A 360 22.09 8.58 -2.98
C LEU A 360 20.97 8.04 -3.88
N LEU A 361 20.12 8.91 -4.41
CA LEU A 361 19.04 8.53 -5.32
C LEU A 361 19.56 8.07 -6.68
N ASP A 362 20.61 8.72 -7.23
CA ASP A 362 21.27 8.25 -8.46
C ASP A 362 21.82 6.82 -8.24
N GLN A 363 22.48 6.53 -7.11
CA GLN A 363 22.93 5.17 -6.76
C GLN A 363 21.77 4.17 -6.58
N ALA A 364 20.64 4.60 -6.02
CA ALA A 364 19.45 3.75 -5.90
C ALA A 364 18.90 3.39 -7.29
N ILE A 365 18.85 4.37 -8.20
CA ILE A 365 18.37 4.22 -9.58
C ILE A 365 19.35 3.37 -10.42
N GLU A 366 20.66 3.47 -10.18
CA GLU A 366 21.67 2.60 -10.82
C GLU A 366 21.48 1.12 -10.43
N ARG A 367 21.10 0.85 -9.17
CA ARG A 367 20.83 -0.51 -8.67
C ARG A 367 19.50 -1.07 -9.14
N ASP A 368 18.47 -0.22 -9.19
CA ASP A 368 17.15 -0.56 -9.71
C ASP A 368 16.60 0.60 -10.56
N PRO A 369 16.78 0.55 -11.89
CA PRO A 369 16.33 1.61 -12.81
C PRO A 369 14.81 1.78 -12.88
N HIS A 370 14.03 0.83 -12.33
CA HIS A 370 12.58 0.85 -12.29
C HIS A 370 12.03 1.13 -10.88
N TYR A 371 12.88 1.48 -9.93
CA TYR A 371 12.44 1.79 -8.58
C TYR A 371 11.72 3.16 -8.54
N GLY A 372 10.41 3.13 -8.76
CA GLY A 372 9.52 4.30 -8.84
C GLY A 372 9.69 5.33 -7.72
N PRO A 373 9.73 4.93 -6.44
CA PRO A 373 9.92 5.86 -5.32
C PRO A 373 11.22 6.67 -5.40
N ALA A 374 12.35 6.07 -5.79
CA ALA A 374 13.62 6.78 -5.94
C ALA A 374 13.60 7.78 -7.10
N LEU A 375 13.04 7.36 -8.26
CA LEU A 375 12.86 8.22 -9.42
C LEU A 375 11.99 9.44 -9.10
N ALA A 376 10.86 9.24 -8.42
CA ALA A 376 9.94 10.31 -8.04
C ALA A 376 10.52 11.26 -7.00
N LEU A 377 11.24 10.73 -6.02
CA LEU A 377 11.91 11.56 -5.01
C LEU A 377 13.03 12.40 -5.61
N ALA A 378 13.84 11.83 -6.52
CA ALA A 378 14.86 12.58 -7.25
C ALA A 378 14.25 13.72 -8.09
N ALA A 379 13.14 13.46 -8.79
CA ALA A 379 12.40 14.49 -9.52
C ALA A 379 11.93 15.63 -8.60
N ASN A 380 11.43 15.29 -7.41
CA ASN A 380 11.02 16.26 -6.41
C ASN A 380 12.21 17.10 -5.90
N PHE A 381 13.37 16.51 -5.60
CA PHE A 381 14.56 17.27 -5.21
C PHE A 381 15.01 18.25 -6.29
N HIS A 382 14.97 17.87 -7.58
CA HIS A 382 15.26 18.79 -8.69
C HIS A 382 14.25 19.97 -8.73
N ALA A 383 12.95 19.70 -8.54
CA ALA A 383 11.93 20.75 -8.47
C ALA A 383 12.17 21.68 -7.28
N GLN A 384 12.44 21.15 -6.10
CA GLN A 384 12.68 21.93 -4.88
C GLN A 384 13.93 22.81 -5.00
N ARG A 385 15.00 22.35 -5.63
CA ARG A 385 16.19 23.18 -5.90
C ARG A 385 15.87 24.37 -6.80
N CYS A 386 15.05 24.17 -7.83
CA CYS A 386 14.59 25.25 -8.68
C CYS A 386 13.70 26.23 -7.93
N ILE A 387 12.73 25.73 -7.14
CA ILE A 387 11.82 26.55 -6.31
C ILE A 387 12.60 27.40 -5.30
N ALA A 388 13.57 26.80 -4.62
CA ALA A 388 14.39 27.47 -3.62
C ALA A 388 15.36 28.50 -4.24
N GLY A 389 15.69 28.37 -5.52
CA GLY A 389 16.70 29.19 -6.18
C GLY A 389 18.14 28.72 -5.89
N TRP A 390 18.33 27.42 -5.61
CA TRP A 390 19.62 26.78 -5.33
C TRP A 390 20.21 26.06 -6.54
N SER A 391 19.48 26.02 -7.66
CA SER A 391 19.94 25.40 -8.89
C SER A 391 20.96 26.30 -9.59
N GLN A 392 22.11 25.72 -10.00
CA GLN A 392 23.13 26.40 -10.82
C GLN A 392 22.71 26.44 -12.30
N ASP A 393 22.02 25.40 -12.79
CA ASP A 393 21.39 25.35 -14.11
C ASP A 393 19.92 24.91 -13.99
N PRO A 394 18.98 25.86 -13.76
CA PRO A 394 17.57 25.57 -13.62
C PRO A 394 16.96 24.84 -14.84
N LYS A 395 17.47 25.10 -16.04
CA LYS A 395 16.97 24.44 -17.26
C LYS A 395 17.38 22.96 -17.30
N ALA A 396 18.60 22.64 -16.90
CA ALA A 396 19.06 21.24 -16.81
C ALA A 396 18.33 20.50 -15.69
N ASP A 397 18.19 21.11 -14.51
CA ASP A 397 17.43 20.53 -13.40
C ASP A 397 15.96 20.26 -13.78
N CYS A 398 15.29 21.19 -14.45
CA CYS A 398 13.91 21.00 -14.93
C CYS A 398 13.81 19.84 -15.94
N ARG A 399 14.74 19.72 -16.90
CA ARG A 399 14.72 18.62 -17.88
C ARG A 399 14.96 17.27 -17.20
N LYS A 400 16.00 17.16 -16.35
CA LYS A 400 16.31 15.92 -15.63
C LYS A 400 15.18 15.53 -14.71
N GLY A 401 14.63 16.47 -13.94
CA GLY A 401 13.51 16.24 -13.03
C GLY A 401 12.25 15.78 -13.75
N ALA A 402 11.90 16.40 -14.88
CA ALA A 402 10.74 16.01 -15.67
C ALA A 402 10.88 14.60 -16.29
N ASP A 403 12.09 14.24 -16.78
CA ASP A 403 12.36 12.87 -17.26
C ASP A 403 12.21 11.84 -16.13
N LEU A 404 12.82 12.09 -14.98
CA LEU A 404 12.73 11.22 -13.81
C LEU A 404 11.29 11.03 -13.35
N ALA A 405 10.48 12.12 -13.30
CA ALA A 405 9.08 12.05 -12.91
C ALA A 405 8.24 11.20 -13.88
N ARG A 406 8.46 11.37 -15.20
CA ARG A 406 7.76 10.56 -16.21
C ARG A 406 8.18 9.08 -16.17
N ARG A 407 9.45 8.80 -15.92
CA ARG A 407 9.93 7.43 -15.68
C ARG A 407 9.30 6.84 -14.42
N ALA A 408 9.22 7.61 -13.34
CA ALA A 408 8.58 7.18 -12.10
C ALA A 408 7.12 6.77 -12.30
N LEU A 409 6.33 7.57 -13.03
CA LEU A 409 4.93 7.24 -13.33
C LEU A 409 4.78 5.97 -14.18
N ARG A 410 5.74 5.67 -15.07
CA ARG A 410 5.74 4.42 -15.84
C ARG A 410 6.14 3.21 -15.01
N ALA A 411 7.07 3.38 -14.08
CA ALA A 411 7.62 2.30 -13.26
C ALA A 411 6.82 2.04 -11.98
N GLY A 412 6.27 3.10 -11.37
CA GLY A 412 5.68 3.05 -10.02
C GLY A 412 4.25 2.53 -9.94
N GLY A 413 3.58 2.24 -11.07
CA GLY A 413 2.24 1.66 -11.09
C GLY A 413 1.22 2.45 -10.26
N ASP A 414 0.72 1.82 -9.20
CA ASP A 414 -0.29 2.36 -8.29
C ASP A 414 0.28 2.76 -6.91
N ASP A 415 1.60 2.98 -6.80
CA ASP A 415 2.18 3.49 -5.54
C ASP A 415 1.82 4.97 -5.33
N PRO A 416 1.00 5.32 -4.30
CA PRO A 416 0.56 6.68 -4.06
C PRO A 416 1.70 7.67 -3.85
N SER A 417 2.79 7.25 -3.18
CA SER A 417 3.95 8.11 -2.91
C SER A 417 4.69 8.48 -4.19
N THR A 418 4.88 7.52 -5.08
CA THR A 418 5.48 7.73 -6.40
C THR A 418 4.64 8.68 -7.25
N ILE A 419 3.31 8.43 -7.32
CA ILE A 419 2.37 9.26 -8.09
C ILE A 419 2.41 10.71 -7.60
N VAL A 420 2.29 10.93 -6.29
CA VAL A 420 2.22 12.27 -5.68
C VAL A 420 3.50 13.07 -5.88
N ASN A 421 4.67 12.46 -5.65
CA ASN A 421 5.96 13.16 -5.83
C ASN A 421 6.21 13.49 -7.31
N ALA A 422 5.90 12.58 -8.23
CA ALA A 422 6.06 12.80 -9.66
C ALA A 422 5.10 13.87 -10.19
N ALA A 423 3.82 13.81 -9.81
CA ALA A 423 2.82 14.81 -10.22
C ALA A 423 3.16 16.22 -9.70
N GLY A 424 3.60 16.33 -8.44
CA GLY A 424 4.03 17.60 -7.86
C GLY A 424 5.22 18.22 -8.61
N ALA A 425 6.22 17.40 -8.95
CA ALA A 425 7.37 17.85 -9.74
C ALA A 425 6.97 18.29 -11.15
N LEU A 426 6.15 17.49 -11.86
CA LEU A 426 5.67 17.81 -13.22
C LEU A 426 4.82 19.09 -13.25
N ALA A 427 3.93 19.27 -12.26
CA ALA A 427 3.16 20.51 -12.12
C ALA A 427 4.06 21.76 -12.00
N PHE A 428 5.14 21.64 -11.21
CA PHE A 428 6.12 22.72 -11.09
C PHE A 428 6.86 22.96 -12.42
N PHE A 429 7.24 21.91 -13.14
CA PHE A 429 7.95 22.04 -14.42
C PHE A 429 7.09 22.51 -15.58
N GLY A 430 5.79 22.69 -15.39
CA GLY A 430 4.91 23.32 -16.38
C GLY A 430 3.95 22.39 -17.10
N ASP A 431 3.90 21.11 -16.74
CA ASP A 431 2.92 20.15 -17.26
C ASP A 431 1.48 20.58 -16.88
N ASP A 432 0.48 20.02 -17.53
CA ASP A 432 -0.92 20.37 -17.32
C ASP A 432 -1.35 20.14 -15.86
N ILE A 433 -1.78 21.23 -15.21
CA ILE A 433 -2.11 21.21 -13.78
C ILE A 433 -3.34 20.34 -13.48
N GLY A 434 -4.33 20.32 -14.39
CA GLY A 434 -5.53 19.50 -14.23
C GLY A 434 -5.21 18.00 -14.28
N ALA A 435 -4.35 17.60 -15.22
CA ALA A 435 -3.88 16.22 -15.30
C ALA A 435 -3.08 15.80 -14.04
N MET A 436 -2.22 16.71 -13.53
CA MET A 436 -1.44 16.42 -12.31
C MET A 436 -2.33 16.33 -11.06
N MET A 437 -3.36 17.17 -10.95
CA MET A 437 -4.38 17.05 -9.90
C MET A 437 -5.13 15.72 -9.99
N GLY A 438 -5.53 15.30 -11.18
CA GLY A 438 -6.16 13.98 -11.40
C GLY A 438 -5.30 12.80 -10.96
N LEU A 439 -3.97 12.86 -11.16
CA LEU A 439 -3.05 11.85 -10.65
C LEU A 439 -3.00 11.83 -9.12
N VAL A 440 -2.99 13.00 -8.47
CA VAL A 440 -3.01 13.10 -7.01
C VAL A 440 -4.36 12.63 -6.44
N ASP A 441 -5.48 12.98 -7.08
CA ASP A 441 -6.81 12.49 -6.70
C ASP A 441 -6.88 10.95 -6.80
N ARG A 442 -6.27 10.33 -7.84
CA ARG A 442 -6.12 8.87 -7.95
C ARG A 442 -5.28 8.30 -6.80
N ALA A 443 -4.17 8.92 -6.45
CA ALA A 443 -3.33 8.48 -5.33
C ALA A 443 -4.08 8.53 -3.99
N LEU A 444 -4.90 9.56 -3.79
CA LEU A 444 -5.76 9.70 -2.60
C LEU A 444 -6.92 8.71 -2.58
N ALA A 445 -7.45 8.31 -3.74
CA ALA A 445 -8.42 7.23 -3.83
C ALA A 445 -7.80 5.86 -3.46
N LEU A 446 -6.53 5.63 -3.82
CA LEU A 446 -5.79 4.43 -3.42
C LEU A 446 -5.45 4.41 -1.92
N ASN A 447 -5.07 5.57 -1.35
CA ASN A 447 -4.77 5.71 0.08
C ASN A 447 -5.33 7.03 0.63
N PRO A 448 -6.58 7.05 1.11
CA PRO A 448 -7.20 8.26 1.71
C PRO A 448 -6.50 8.77 2.98
N SER A 449 -5.74 7.92 3.66
CA SER A 449 -4.98 8.27 4.88
C SER A 449 -3.61 8.88 4.59
N PHE A 450 -3.24 9.05 3.32
CA PHE A 450 -1.93 9.54 2.89
C PHE A 450 -1.79 11.06 3.09
N ALA A 451 -1.34 11.47 4.29
CA ALA A 451 -1.21 12.89 4.66
C ALA A 451 -0.38 13.72 3.67
N ARG A 452 0.73 13.15 3.12
CA ARG A 452 1.54 13.82 2.10
C ARG A 452 0.77 14.00 0.78
N GLY A 453 -0.11 13.06 0.41
CA GLY A 453 -0.99 13.19 -0.75
C GLY A 453 -1.92 14.40 -0.61
N TRP A 454 -2.54 14.56 0.56
CA TRP A 454 -3.38 15.71 0.87
C TRP A 454 -2.60 17.03 0.86
N ASN A 455 -1.38 17.04 1.43
CA ASN A 455 -0.51 18.22 1.36
C ASN A 455 -0.17 18.61 -0.10
N ASN A 456 0.16 17.63 -0.94
CA ASN A 456 0.48 17.86 -2.34
C ASN A 456 -0.76 18.32 -3.13
N SER A 457 -1.94 17.74 -2.85
CA SER A 457 -3.22 18.18 -3.42
C SER A 457 -3.53 19.63 -3.07
N GLY A 458 -3.26 20.05 -1.82
CA GLY A 458 -3.35 21.44 -1.39
C GLY A 458 -2.40 22.35 -2.18
N LEU A 459 -1.15 21.93 -2.37
CA LEU A 459 -0.17 22.67 -3.15
C LEU A 459 -0.59 22.82 -4.62
N LEU A 460 -1.05 21.76 -5.26
CA LEU A 460 -1.52 21.81 -6.65
C LEU A 460 -2.78 22.67 -6.80
N SER A 461 -3.70 22.61 -5.83
CA SER A 461 -4.89 23.48 -5.78
C SER A 461 -4.48 24.95 -5.70
N LEU A 462 -3.46 25.29 -4.89
CA LEU A 462 -2.90 26.64 -4.81
C LEU A 462 -2.30 27.08 -6.16
N PHE A 463 -1.54 26.23 -6.83
CA PHE A 463 -0.97 26.50 -8.15
C PHE A 463 -2.06 26.67 -9.22
N ALA A 464 -3.14 25.91 -9.13
CA ALA A 464 -4.30 26.04 -10.03
C ALA A 464 -5.15 27.28 -9.78
N GLY A 465 -4.89 28.05 -8.71
CA GLY A 465 -5.64 29.25 -8.36
C GLY A 465 -6.90 28.96 -7.54
N GLN A 466 -6.93 27.85 -6.80
CA GLN A 466 -8.05 27.39 -5.95
C GLN A 466 -7.65 27.49 -4.47
N PRO A 467 -7.53 28.69 -3.87
CA PRO A 467 -6.98 28.86 -2.52
C PRO A 467 -7.83 28.20 -1.42
N GLU A 468 -9.16 28.18 -1.54
CA GLU A 468 -10.03 27.58 -0.53
C GLU A 468 -9.84 26.05 -0.47
N ARG A 469 -9.80 25.39 -1.64
CA ARG A 469 -9.47 23.96 -1.74
C ARG A 469 -8.07 23.66 -1.22
N ALA A 470 -7.11 24.57 -1.45
CA ALA A 470 -5.75 24.42 -0.94
C ALA A 470 -5.71 24.41 0.60
N ILE A 471 -6.49 25.27 1.25
CA ILE A 471 -6.61 25.33 2.72
C ILE A 471 -7.25 24.05 3.24
N GLU A 472 -8.40 23.64 2.69
CA GLU A 472 -9.13 22.43 3.11
C GLU A 472 -8.24 21.17 3.06
N HIS A 473 -7.52 20.98 1.94
CA HIS A 473 -6.65 19.82 1.77
C HIS A 473 -5.41 19.87 2.67
N ALA A 474 -4.82 21.05 2.86
CA ALA A 474 -3.71 21.24 3.79
C ALA A 474 -4.13 20.99 5.26
N GLU A 475 -5.32 21.42 5.66
CA GLU A 475 -5.87 21.13 6.98
C GLU A 475 -6.16 19.63 7.17
N THR A 476 -6.62 18.96 6.11
CA THR A 476 -6.78 17.49 6.14
C THR A 476 -5.44 16.79 6.33
N ALA A 477 -4.37 17.24 5.65
CA ALA A 477 -3.03 16.72 5.88
C ALA A 477 -2.56 16.89 7.33
N LEU A 478 -2.83 18.05 7.95
CA LEU A 478 -2.49 18.31 9.35
C LEU A 478 -3.29 17.42 10.33
N ARG A 479 -4.56 17.16 10.03
CA ARG A 479 -5.39 16.25 10.84
C ARG A 479 -4.89 14.81 10.79
N LEU A 480 -4.47 14.34 9.61
CA LEU A 480 -3.96 12.99 9.43
C LEU A 480 -2.57 12.79 10.04
N SER A 481 -1.74 13.83 10.11
CA SER A 481 -0.38 13.73 10.64
C SER A 481 -0.01 14.94 11.52
N PRO A 482 -0.60 15.08 12.71
CA PRO A 482 -0.46 16.26 13.57
C PRO A 482 0.94 16.45 14.17
N ARG A 483 1.77 15.40 14.16
CA ARG A 483 3.15 15.41 14.70
C ARG A 483 4.23 15.49 13.60
N ALA A 484 3.85 15.54 12.31
CA ALA A 484 4.82 15.70 11.24
C ALA A 484 5.39 17.11 11.18
N ARG A 485 6.48 17.28 10.39
CA ARG A 485 7.00 18.62 10.07
C ARG A 485 5.94 19.40 9.29
N VAL A 486 5.32 20.36 9.95
CA VAL A 486 4.14 21.07 9.42
C VAL A 486 4.49 22.30 8.57
N GLY A 487 5.77 22.70 8.50
CA GLY A 487 6.20 23.97 7.91
C GLY A 487 5.74 24.19 6.46
N THR A 488 5.86 23.18 5.60
CA THR A 488 5.40 23.28 4.20
C THR A 488 3.87 23.36 4.11
N THR A 489 3.16 22.58 4.91
CA THR A 489 1.68 22.54 4.91
C THR A 489 1.10 23.86 5.41
N VAL A 490 1.64 24.38 6.50
CA VAL A 490 1.23 25.70 7.03
C VAL A 490 1.61 26.82 6.06
N GLY A 491 2.73 26.69 5.34
CA GLY A 491 3.15 27.60 4.28
C GLY A 491 2.15 27.64 3.10
N ILE A 492 1.56 26.51 2.73
CA ILE A 492 0.48 26.44 1.73
C ILE A 492 -0.73 27.23 2.22
N ILE A 493 -1.18 27.02 3.45
CA ILE A 493 -2.32 27.73 4.06
C ILE A 493 -2.04 29.23 4.08
N GLY A 494 -0.86 29.64 4.56
CA GLY A 494 -0.47 31.06 4.60
C GLY A 494 -0.43 31.70 3.23
N THR A 495 0.08 31.00 2.21
CA THR A 495 0.12 31.50 0.83
C THR A 495 -1.28 31.58 0.23
N ALA A 496 -2.17 30.62 0.53
CA ALA A 496 -3.56 30.63 0.10
C ALA A 496 -4.32 31.84 0.67
N HIS A 497 -4.16 32.15 1.95
CA HIS A 497 -4.71 33.38 2.54
C HIS A 497 -4.12 34.66 1.91
N LEU A 498 -2.81 34.67 1.63
CA LEU A 498 -2.16 35.81 0.99
C LEU A 498 -2.76 36.11 -0.40
N VAL A 499 -2.89 35.08 -1.27
CA VAL A 499 -3.45 35.26 -2.61
C VAL A 499 -4.94 35.60 -2.57
N SER A 500 -5.65 35.26 -1.50
CA SER A 500 -7.03 35.68 -1.21
C SER A 500 -7.12 37.05 -0.55
N ARG A 501 -5.99 37.78 -0.40
CA ARG A 501 -5.88 39.10 0.25
C ARG A 501 -6.29 39.09 1.74
N ARG A 502 -6.32 37.93 2.40
CA ARG A 502 -6.57 37.74 3.83
C ARG A 502 -5.25 37.88 4.59
N PHE A 503 -4.62 39.05 4.54
CA PHE A 503 -3.26 39.24 5.06
C PHE A 503 -3.13 38.97 6.56
N GLY A 504 -4.18 39.31 7.36
CA GLY A 504 -4.22 39.06 8.80
C GLY A 504 -4.16 37.58 9.14
N GLU A 505 -4.77 36.71 8.32
CA GLU A 505 -4.77 35.28 8.47
C GLU A 505 -3.49 34.65 7.87
N ALA A 506 -2.95 35.23 6.80
CA ALA A 506 -1.72 34.80 6.15
C ALA A 506 -0.49 34.95 7.06
N LEU A 507 -0.39 36.09 7.73
CA LEU A 507 0.79 36.47 8.52
C LEU A 507 1.20 35.44 9.58
N PRO A 508 0.33 35.00 10.51
CA PRO A 508 0.71 34.03 11.54
C PRO A 508 1.09 32.66 10.94
N LYS A 509 0.47 32.26 9.84
CA LYS A 509 0.78 30.99 9.17
C LYS A 509 2.15 31.04 8.49
N LEU A 510 2.49 32.12 7.81
CA LEU A 510 3.81 32.30 7.17
C LEU A 510 4.94 32.42 8.21
N LEU A 511 4.69 33.08 9.33
CA LEU A 511 5.65 33.11 10.46
C LEU A 511 5.91 31.72 11.04
N LEU A 512 4.85 30.95 11.27
CA LEU A 512 4.98 29.57 11.73
C LEU A 512 5.71 28.70 10.69
N ALA A 513 5.44 28.87 9.41
CA ALA A 513 6.15 28.14 8.35
C ALA A 513 7.66 28.41 8.36
N ILE A 514 8.08 29.63 8.64
CA ILE A 514 9.50 30.00 8.79
C ILE A 514 10.09 29.40 10.08
N GLN A 515 9.35 29.41 11.17
CA GLN A 515 9.80 28.79 12.43
C GLN A 515 10.06 27.29 12.26
N GLU A 516 9.19 26.57 11.56
CA GLU A 516 9.29 25.13 11.31
C GLU A 516 10.32 24.75 10.24
N ALA A 517 10.58 25.67 9.27
CA ALA A 517 11.53 25.46 8.18
C ALA A 517 12.41 26.70 7.94
N PRO A 518 13.30 27.07 8.89
CA PRO A 518 14.04 28.31 8.87
C PRO A 518 15.07 28.45 7.74
N THR A 519 15.46 27.35 7.12
CA THR A 519 16.41 27.32 5.98
C THR A 519 15.73 27.33 4.61
N PHE A 520 14.39 27.21 4.55
CA PHE A 520 13.66 27.12 3.29
C PHE A 520 13.20 28.51 2.80
N PRO A 521 13.64 28.98 1.59
CA PRO A 521 13.42 30.37 1.15
C PRO A 521 11.98 30.74 0.86
N VAL A 522 11.12 29.78 0.49
CA VAL A 522 9.77 30.06 -0.04
C VAL A 522 8.88 30.80 0.94
N PRO A 523 8.75 30.41 2.22
CA PRO A 523 7.93 31.15 3.18
C PRO A 523 8.39 32.58 3.40
N TYR A 524 9.72 32.84 3.35
CA TYR A 524 10.26 34.21 3.47
C TYR A 524 9.81 35.10 2.30
N ARG A 525 9.76 34.58 1.07
CA ARG A 525 9.26 35.31 -0.09
C ARG A 525 7.83 35.78 0.12
N TRP A 526 6.98 34.87 0.54
CA TRP A 526 5.56 35.17 0.71
C TRP A 526 5.29 36.01 1.95
N LEU A 527 6.07 35.87 3.02
CA LEU A 527 6.01 36.73 4.19
C LEU A 527 6.40 38.19 3.82
N ALA A 528 7.48 38.37 3.07
CA ALA A 528 7.90 39.70 2.61
C ALA A 528 6.83 40.34 1.75
N SER A 529 6.22 39.58 0.81
CA SER A 529 5.09 40.03 0.01
C SER A 529 3.87 40.41 0.86
N CYS A 530 3.56 39.62 1.88
CA CYS A 530 2.46 39.86 2.80
C CYS A 530 2.66 41.20 3.57
N TYR A 531 3.82 41.39 4.18
CA TYR A 531 4.14 42.65 4.86
C TYR A 531 4.09 43.86 3.92
N ALA A 532 4.62 43.74 2.69
CA ALA A 532 4.60 44.82 1.74
C ALA A 532 3.16 45.27 1.37
N HIS A 533 2.26 44.29 1.14
CA HIS A 533 0.83 44.60 0.86
C HIS A 533 0.08 45.11 2.10
N MET A 534 0.55 44.87 3.31
CA MET A 534 0.02 45.49 4.53
C MET A 534 0.58 46.89 4.79
N GLY A 535 1.45 47.43 3.91
CA GLY A 535 2.14 48.72 4.10
C GLY A 535 3.30 48.67 5.11
N ARG A 536 3.66 47.47 5.61
CA ARG A 536 4.72 47.26 6.61
C ARG A 536 6.07 47.01 5.92
N LEU A 537 6.55 48.07 5.22
CA LEU A 537 7.70 47.95 4.32
C LEU A 537 9.03 47.67 5.06
N ASP A 538 9.19 48.15 6.29
CA ASP A 538 10.42 47.93 7.05
C ASP A 538 10.55 46.45 7.45
N GLU A 539 9.48 45.85 7.95
CA GLU A 539 9.47 44.41 8.24
C GLU A 539 9.62 43.57 6.95
N ALA A 540 9.03 44.01 5.84
CA ALA A 540 9.20 43.34 4.56
C ALA A 540 10.68 43.34 4.11
N ARG A 541 11.40 44.45 4.26
CA ARG A 541 12.85 44.59 3.96
C ARG A 541 13.70 43.72 4.89
N ASP A 542 13.39 43.66 6.20
CA ASP A 542 14.09 42.82 7.14
C ASP A 542 13.96 41.31 6.76
N VAL A 543 12.77 40.88 6.33
CA VAL A 543 12.56 39.53 5.82
C VAL A 543 13.37 39.29 4.55
N VAL A 544 13.42 40.25 3.60
CA VAL A 544 14.22 40.15 2.37
C VAL A 544 15.72 40.06 2.69
N LYS A 545 16.21 40.79 3.70
CA LYS A 545 17.59 40.70 4.15
C LYS A 545 17.94 39.28 4.61
N ARG A 546 17.05 38.67 5.36
CA ARG A 546 17.21 37.25 5.79
C ARG A 546 17.12 36.29 4.60
N LEU A 547 16.19 36.54 3.66
CA LEU A 547 16.03 35.75 2.45
C LEU A 547 17.30 35.73 1.58
N ARG A 548 17.97 36.88 1.43
CA ARG A 548 19.24 37.00 0.67
C ARG A 548 20.36 36.14 1.24
N ALA A 549 20.34 35.84 2.54
CA ALA A 549 21.29 34.92 3.16
C ALA A 549 21.00 33.43 2.82
N LEU A 550 19.76 33.10 2.40
CA LEU A 550 19.34 31.73 2.10
C LEU A 550 19.40 31.40 0.60
N THR A 551 19.22 32.41 -0.28
CA THR A 551 19.15 32.21 -1.73
C THR A 551 19.54 33.47 -2.51
N PRO A 552 20.25 33.33 -3.65
CA PRO A 552 20.50 34.47 -4.55
C PRO A 552 19.23 34.92 -5.28
N VAL A 553 18.19 34.08 -5.37
CA VAL A 553 16.96 34.39 -6.10
C VAL A 553 15.91 34.96 -5.13
N VAL A 554 15.86 36.27 -4.99
CA VAL A 554 14.87 36.98 -4.17
C VAL A 554 13.49 36.92 -4.85
N VAL A 555 13.40 37.38 -6.10
CA VAL A 555 12.16 37.42 -6.90
C VAL A 555 12.18 36.28 -7.92
N PRO A 556 11.43 35.17 -7.70
CA PRO A 556 11.38 34.05 -8.63
C PRO A 556 10.47 34.34 -9.84
N SER A 557 10.47 33.46 -10.84
CA SER A 557 9.52 33.54 -11.96
C SER A 557 8.07 33.25 -11.56
N ALA A 558 7.89 32.41 -10.53
CA ALA A 558 6.59 31.96 -9.99
C ALA A 558 5.59 31.42 -11.03
N THR A 559 6.09 30.87 -12.14
CA THR A 559 5.28 30.34 -13.27
C THR A 559 4.40 29.16 -12.91
N GLN A 560 4.70 28.48 -11.81
CA GLN A 560 3.86 27.40 -11.26
C GLN A 560 2.47 27.90 -10.83
N PHE A 561 2.31 29.17 -10.45
CA PHE A 561 1.00 29.76 -10.20
C PHE A 561 0.30 30.07 -11.53
N ARG A 562 -0.72 29.29 -11.86
CA ARG A 562 -1.43 29.41 -13.15
C ARG A 562 -2.35 30.62 -13.21
N ASN A 563 -2.91 31.05 -12.06
CA ASN A 563 -3.69 32.27 -11.98
C ASN A 563 -2.75 33.52 -12.07
N PRO A 564 -2.88 34.35 -13.10
CA PRO A 564 -1.99 35.49 -13.29
C PRO A 564 -2.15 36.57 -12.20
N GLU A 565 -3.36 36.77 -11.65
CA GLU A 565 -3.60 37.72 -10.57
C GLU A 565 -2.92 37.32 -9.27
N HIS A 566 -3.02 36.01 -8.91
CA HIS A 566 -2.33 35.46 -7.74
C HIS A 566 -0.82 35.60 -7.89
N ARG A 567 -0.28 35.23 -9.06
CA ARG A 567 1.14 35.36 -9.36
C ARG A 567 1.61 36.81 -9.26
N GLU A 568 0.87 37.75 -9.85
CA GLU A 568 1.24 39.18 -9.80
C GLU A 568 1.14 39.75 -8.37
N LEU A 569 0.13 39.36 -7.59
CA LEU A 569 0.04 39.75 -6.18
C LEU A 569 1.28 39.31 -5.39
N LEU A 570 1.70 38.06 -5.55
CA LEU A 570 2.89 37.50 -4.89
C LEU A 570 4.17 38.26 -5.32
N LEU A 571 4.33 38.52 -6.62
CA LEU A 571 5.55 39.13 -7.16
C LEU A 571 5.61 40.65 -6.95
N SER A 572 4.49 41.36 -7.03
CA SER A 572 4.47 42.83 -6.81
C SER A 572 4.84 43.16 -5.37
N GLY A 573 4.26 42.48 -4.39
CA GLY A 573 4.62 42.68 -2.99
C GLY A 573 6.11 42.38 -2.72
N LEU A 574 6.64 41.30 -3.32
CA LEU A 574 8.05 40.98 -3.18
C LEU A 574 8.99 41.99 -3.86
N ARG A 575 8.61 42.53 -5.03
CA ARG A 575 9.37 43.61 -5.69
C ARG A 575 9.39 44.86 -4.81
N LEU A 576 8.24 45.25 -4.22
CA LEU A 576 8.16 46.39 -3.28
C LEU A 576 9.09 46.20 -2.07
N ALA A 577 9.11 44.99 -1.51
CA ALA A 577 9.99 44.63 -0.38
C ALA A 577 11.48 44.64 -0.77
N ALA A 578 11.81 44.27 -2.01
CA ALA A 578 13.19 44.16 -2.49
C ALA A 578 13.81 45.50 -2.93
N THR A 579 12.98 46.55 -3.15
CA THR A 579 13.48 47.89 -3.51
C THR A 579 14.21 48.53 -2.33
N GLU A 580 15.47 48.85 -2.55
CA GLU A 580 16.27 49.60 -1.57
C GLU A 580 15.78 51.06 -1.54
N THR A 581 15.59 51.61 -0.34
CA THR A 581 15.38 53.06 -0.19
C THR A 581 16.69 53.75 -0.54
N THR A 582 16.70 54.47 -1.67
CA THR A 582 17.77 55.42 -2.04
C THR A 582 17.94 56.48 -0.96
#